data_998cd6d999afa821ab9e35b3bbf9a93e
#
_entry.id   998cd6d999afa821ab9e35b3bbf9a93e
#
_cell.length_a   1.000
_cell.length_b   1.000
_cell.length_c   1.000
_cell.angle_alpha   90.00
_cell.angle_beta   90.00
_cell.angle_gamma   90.00
#
_symmetry.space_group_name_H-M   'P 1'
#
loop_
_entity.id
_entity.type
_entity.pdbx_description
1 polymer ?
#
loop_
_entity_poly.entity_id
_entity_poly.type
_entity_poly.pdbx_seq_one_letter_code
_entity_poly.pdbx_strand_id
1 'polypeptide(L)'
;MNNRLISYCIFFLCIFILGCSNKKEQKSFIIPQPAFVEKTLPVSFSDFIGSKQCQACHPDIYSQWKNSTHAKAGGSPTDVTVIAPFNGNSIQLSDVTIYPEKKGNNYQFRLIDNTTGDQQIIKVEAVVGGGFMYGGGTQTYFGKFEDGTYRFLPFDFSKDENTWFVQVKSS
;
A
#
# COMPACT_ATOMS: atom_id res chain seq x y z
N MET A 1 -23.01 63.24 16.63
CA MET A 1 -22.81 61.94 15.96
C MET A 1 -22.94 60.86 17.03
N ASN A 2 -23.99 60.02 16.95
CA ASN A 2 -24.47 59.24 18.09
C ASN A 2 -23.56 58.06 18.43
N ASN A 3 -22.98 58.06 19.62
CA ASN A 3 -22.14 56.98 20.16
C ASN A 3 -22.80 55.58 20.14
N ARG A 4 -24.13 55.52 20.04
CA ARG A 4 -24.90 54.27 19.92
C ARG A 4 -24.72 53.59 18.56
N LEU A 5 -24.57 54.37 17.46
CA LEU A 5 -24.36 53.81 16.11
C LEU A 5 -22.99 53.15 15.98
N ILE A 6 -21.98 53.74 16.59
CA ILE A 6 -20.60 53.20 16.58
C ILE A 6 -20.53 51.87 17.36
N SER A 7 -21.27 51.76 18.49
CA SER A 7 -21.34 50.56 19.30
C SER A 7 -21.98 49.38 18.55
N TYR A 8 -23.02 49.60 17.73
CA TYR A 8 -23.64 48.56 16.92
C TYR A 8 -22.75 48.09 15.77
N CYS A 9 -22.00 49.02 15.15
CA CYS A 9 -21.06 48.64 14.08
C CYS A 9 -19.90 47.77 14.60
N ILE A 10 -19.38 48.04 15.79
CA ILE A 10 -18.32 47.25 16.41
C ILE A 10 -18.85 45.88 16.82
N PHE A 11 -20.06 45.77 17.33
CA PHE A 11 -20.70 44.50 17.70
C PHE A 11 -20.98 43.61 16.49
N PHE A 12 -21.42 44.19 15.37
CA PHE A 12 -21.66 43.47 14.11
C PHE A 12 -20.34 43.04 13.44
N LEU A 13 -19.27 43.84 13.55
CA LEU A 13 -17.95 43.49 13.00
C LEU A 13 -17.31 42.33 13.75
N CYS A 14 -17.51 42.24 15.07
CA CYS A 14 -17.00 41.12 15.88
C CYS A 14 -17.72 39.79 15.59
N ILE A 15 -18.98 39.79 15.16
CA ILE A 15 -19.72 38.57 14.82
C ILE A 15 -19.22 37.96 13.49
N PHE A 16 -18.72 38.79 12.56
CA PHE A 16 -18.17 38.30 11.30
C PHE A 16 -16.79 37.67 11.42
N ILE A 17 -16.06 37.92 12.51
CA ILE A 17 -14.70 37.35 12.72
C ILE A 17 -14.76 35.96 13.39
N LEU A 18 -15.89 35.58 13.97
CA LEU A 18 -16.15 34.26 14.52
C LEU A 18 -16.66 33.25 13.46
N GLY A 19 -16.39 33.50 12.19
CA GLY A 19 -16.60 32.53 11.13
C GLY A 19 -15.80 31.28 11.50
N CYS A 20 -16.51 30.24 11.95
CA CYS A 20 -15.95 28.91 12.20
C CYS A 20 -15.15 28.49 10.97
N SER A 21 -13.83 28.58 11.06
CA SER A 21 -12.94 27.86 10.19
C SER A 21 -13.12 26.36 10.52
N ASN A 22 -14.15 25.75 9.95
CA ASN A 22 -14.22 24.31 9.83
C ASN A 22 -13.04 23.90 8.92
N LYS A 23 -11.84 23.82 9.48
CA LYS A 23 -10.79 23.01 8.87
C LYS A 23 -11.35 21.61 8.83
N LYS A 24 -11.92 21.22 7.69
CA LYS A 24 -12.12 19.81 7.38
C LYS A 24 -10.74 19.18 7.59
N GLU A 25 -10.66 18.30 8.55
CA GLU A 25 -9.46 17.49 8.78
C GLU A 25 -9.24 16.71 7.50
N GLN A 26 -8.32 17.19 6.69
CA GLN A 26 -8.02 16.61 5.38
C GLN A 26 -7.23 15.35 5.66
N LYS A 27 -7.90 14.19 5.56
CA LYS A 27 -7.25 12.91 5.72
C LYS A 27 -6.23 12.73 4.60
N SER A 28 -4.96 12.66 4.97
CA SER A 28 -3.89 12.31 4.04
C SER A 28 -4.13 10.90 3.48
N PHE A 29 -3.87 10.71 2.19
CA PHE A 29 -3.90 9.39 1.55
C PHE A 29 -2.70 8.51 1.98
N ILE A 30 -1.71 9.09 2.61
CA ILE A 30 -0.56 8.33 3.12
C ILE A 30 -1.05 7.16 3.96
N ILE A 31 -0.58 5.96 3.64
CA ILE A 31 -1.00 4.74 4.35
C ILE A 31 -0.59 4.88 5.81
N PRO A 32 -1.55 4.89 6.75
CA PRO A 32 -1.24 5.11 8.15
C PRO A 32 -0.29 4.05 8.67
N GLN A 33 0.72 4.48 9.40
CA GLN A 33 1.51 3.54 10.18
C GLN A 33 0.64 3.00 11.33
N PRO A 34 0.71 1.71 11.63
CA PRO A 34 -0.09 1.13 12.69
C PRO A 34 0.31 1.71 14.05
N ALA A 35 -0.66 1.88 14.91
CA ALA A 35 -0.39 2.05 16.33
C ALA A 35 0.40 0.83 16.85
N PHE A 36 1.23 1.05 17.86
CA PHE A 36 2.05 0.02 18.48
C PHE A 36 1.26 -1.29 18.69
N VAL A 37 1.72 -2.36 18.06
CA VAL A 37 1.21 -3.71 18.31
C VAL A 37 2.16 -4.36 19.31
N GLU A 38 1.60 -4.91 20.37
CA GLU A 38 2.38 -5.68 21.36
C GLU A 38 3.21 -6.73 20.61
N LYS A 39 4.52 -6.69 20.84
CA LYS A 39 5.49 -7.54 20.16
C LYS A 39 5.22 -8.99 20.55
N THR A 40 4.56 -9.74 19.67
CA THR A 40 4.52 -11.19 19.77
C THR A 40 5.95 -11.72 19.75
N LEU A 41 6.20 -12.86 20.38
CA LEU A 41 7.53 -13.50 20.37
C LEU A 41 8.05 -13.55 18.94
N PRO A 42 9.29 -13.11 18.69
CA PRO A 42 9.82 -13.06 17.35
C PRO A 42 9.95 -14.50 16.83
N VAL A 43 9.12 -14.82 15.83
CA VAL A 43 9.30 -16.07 15.07
C VAL A 43 10.47 -15.85 14.12
N SER A 44 11.52 -16.64 14.26
CA SER A 44 12.67 -16.63 13.36
C SER A 44 12.36 -17.41 12.09
N PHE A 45 13.00 -17.03 10.99
CA PHE A 45 12.94 -17.86 9.76
C PHE A 45 13.41 -19.29 9.99
N SER A 46 14.34 -19.52 10.93
CA SER A 46 14.82 -20.85 11.33
C SER A 46 13.78 -21.73 12.02
N ASP A 47 12.68 -21.13 12.50
CA ASP A 47 11.58 -21.87 13.15
C ASP A 47 10.67 -22.57 12.13
N PHE A 48 10.80 -22.19 10.84
CA PHE A 48 10.09 -22.84 9.76
C PHE A 48 10.91 -23.99 9.18
N ILE A 49 10.38 -25.19 9.23
CA ILE A 49 11.05 -26.40 8.68
C ILE A 49 11.08 -26.41 7.13
N GLY A 50 10.27 -25.58 6.49
CA GLY A 50 10.12 -25.50 5.03
C GLY A 50 9.42 -26.71 4.42
N SER A 51 8.75 -26.49 3.30
CA SER A 51 7.95 -27.51 2.61
C SER A 51 8.77 -28.71 2.10
N LYS A 52 10.06 -28.53 1.86
CA LYS A 52 10.94 -29.59 1.37
C LYS A 52 11.06 -30.76 2.39
N GLN A 53 10.90 -30.49 3.67
CA GLN A 53 10.92 -31.53 4.71
C GLN A 53 9.72 -32.50 4.58
N CYS A 54 8.59 -32.02 4.04
CA CYS A 54 7.43 -32.86 3.81
C CYS A 54 7.68 -33.93 2.73
N GLN A 55 8.64 -33.68 1.82
CA GLN A 55 8.93 -34.57 0.68
C GLN A 55 9.39 -35.96 1.13
N ALA A 56 10.08 -36.06 2.25
CA ALA A 56 10.65 -37.35 2.72
C ALA A 56 9.56 -38.38 3.03
N CYS A 57 8.42 -37.91 3.59
CA CYS A 57 7.29 -38.79 3.96
C CYS A 57 6.15 -38.75 2.94
N HIS A 58 6.03 -37.65 2.15
CA HIS A 58 4.92 -37.41 1.24
C HIS A 58 5.39 -37.04 -0.16
N PRO A 59 6.19 -37.89 -0.87
CA PRO A 59 6.84 -37.51 -2.12
C PRO A 59 5.83 -37.16 -3.24
N ASP A 60 4.73 -37.91 -3.35
CA ASP A 60 3.73 -37.70 -4.41
C ASP A 60 2.94 -36.42 -4.18
N ILE A 61 2.51 -36.18 -2.93
CA ILE A 61 1.79 -34.97 -2.54
C ILE A 61 2.69 -33.74 -2.71
N TYR A 62 3.94 -33.84 -2.30
CA TYR A 62 4.92 -32.77 -2.47
C TYR A 62 5.15 -32.42 -3.94
N SER A 63 5.26 -33.44 -4.81
CA SER A 63 5.45 -33.24 -6.25
C SER A 63 4.26 -32.52 -6.88
N GLN A 64 3.03 -32.93 -6.53
CA GLN A 64 1.80 -32.26 -6.99
C GLN A 64 1.73 -30.82 -6.50
N TRP A 65 1.97 -30.60 -5.18
CA TRP A 65 1.95 -29.28 -4.59
C TRP A 65 3.01 -28.36 -5.22
N LYS A 66 4.25 -28.80 -5.35
CA LYS A 66 5.36 -28.01 -5.91
C LYS A 66 5.08 -27.50 -7.31
N ASN A 67 4.29 -28.22 -8.09
CA ASN A 67 3.93 -27.85 -9.45
C ASN A 67 2.61 -27.09 -9.54
N SER A 68 1.90 -26.95 -8.43
CA SER A 68 0.61 -26.24 -8.38
C SER A 68 0.80 -24.73 -8.49
N THR A 69 -0.28 -24.04 -8.86
CA THR A 69 -0.36 -22.57 -8.85
C THR A 69 -0.15 -22.00 -7.45
N HIS A 70 -0.61 -22.70 -6.40
CA HIS A 70 -0.43 -22.27 -5.01
C HIS A 70 1.02 -22.22 -4.59
N ALA A 71 1.81 -23.23 -4.95
CA ALA A 71 3.25 -23.24 -4.62
C ALA A 71 4.04 -22.14 -5.36
N LYS A 72 3.49 -21.67 -6.47
CA LYS A 72 4.10 -20.65 -7.35
C LYS A 72 3.40 -19.29 -7.27
N ALA A 73 2.41 -19.17 -6.38
CA ALA A 73 1.54 -17.98 -6.35
C ALA A 73 2.20 -16.74 -5.74
N GLY A 74 3.37 -16.85 -5.15
CA GLY A 74 4.02 -15.69 -4.52
C GLY A 74 5.47 -15.95 -4.15
N GLY A 75 6.12 -14.92 -3.65
CA GLY A 75 7.51 -14.99 -3.21
C GLY A 75 8.17 -13.63 -3.07
N SER A 76 9.51 -13.66 -2.94
CA SER A 76 10.32 -12.45 -2.92
C SER A 76 10.22 -11.71 -4.26
N PRO A 77 10.22 -10.36 -4.25
CA PRO A 77 10.20 -9.56 -5.46
C PRO A 77 11.54 -9.66 -6.20
N THR A 78 11.52 -10.23 -7.39
CA THR A 78 12.67 -10.38 -8.28
C THR A 78 12.26 -10.04 -9.71
N ASP A 79 13.21 -9.95 -10.63
CA ASP A 79 12.93 -9.68 -12.05
C ASP A 79 12.14 -10.81 -12.73
N VAL A 80 12.07 -11.98 -12.08
CA VAL A 80 11.27 -13.11 -12.55
C VAL A 80 9.86 -13.10 -11.96
N THR A 81 9.73 -12.69 -10.70
CA THR A 81 8.47 -12.76 -9.98
C THR A 81 7.61 -11.49 -10.11
N VAL A 82 8.24 -10.33 -10.30
CA VAL A 82 7.54 -9.06 -10.52
C VAL A 82 7.18 -8.92 -12.00
N ILE A 83 5.90 -8.88 -12.32
CA ILE A 83 5.42 -8.76 -13.71
C ILE A 83 5.06 -7.33 -14.11
N ALA A 84 4.77 -6.48 -13.12
CA ALA A 84 4.38 -5.10 -13.37
C ALA A 84 5.56 -4.21 -13.72
N PRO A 85 5.36 -3.13 -14.49
CA PRO A 85 6.39 -2.18 -14.84
C PRO A 85 6.71 -1.24 -13.65
N PHE A 86 7.78 -1.52 -12.93
CA PHE A 86 8.34 -0.63 -11.90
C PHE A 86 9.34 0.35 -12.54
N ASN A 87 8.88 1.12 -13.53
CA ASN A 87 9.69 1.98 -14.39
C ASN A 87 9.67 3.47 -13.99
N GLY A 88 9.01 3.81 -12.88
CA GLY A 88 8.89 5.18 -12.39
C GLY A 88 7.79 6.01 -13.07
N ASN A 89 7.01 5.43 -13.97
CA ASN A 89 5.86 6.14 -14.55
C ASN A 89 4.79 6.34 -13.47
N SER A 90 4.25 7.57 -13.43
CA SER A 90 3.26 7.92 -12.40
C SER A 90 1.88 7.35 -12.69
N ILE A 91 1.20 6.95 -11.63
CA ILE A 91 -0.22 6.64 -11.59
C ILE A 91 -0.89 7.80 -10.85
N GLN A 92 -1.73 8.55 -11.56
CA GLN A 92 -2.38 9.74 -11.02
C GLN A 92 -3.75 9.35 -10.45
N LEU A 93 -3.99 9.66 -9.17
CA LEU A 93 -5.30 9.60 -8.53
C LEU A 93 -5.66 11.00 -8.03
N SER A 94 -6.88 11.19 -7.53
CA SER A 94 -7.37 12.50 -7.07
C SER A 94 -6.51 13.08 -5.95
N ASP A 95 -6.11 12.24 -5.01
CA ASP A 95 -5.50 12.60 -3.73
C ASP A 95 -4.05 12.14 -3.59
N VAL A 96 -3.58 11.25 -4.45
CA VAL A 96 -2.20 10.75 -4.42
C VAL A 96 -1.66 10.49 -5.82
N THR A 97 -0.38 10.74 -6.00
CA THR A 97 0.41 10.31 -7.15
C THR A 97 1.35 9.19 -6.72
N ILE A 98 1.30 8.06 -7.41
CA ILE A 98 2.02 6.84 -7.09
C ILE A 98 3.07 6.59 -8.16
N TYR A 99 4.29 6.27 -7.75
CA TYR A 99 5.40 5.92 -8.62
C TYR A 99 5.89 4.51 -8.28
N PRO A 100 5.54 3.48 -9.07
CA PRO A 100 6.19 2.17 -8.97
C PRO A 100 7.62 2.29 -9.48
N GLU A 101 8.61 2.08 -8.62
CA GLU A 101 10.02 2.30 -8.93
C GLU A 101 10.88 1.07 -8.59
N LYS A 102 11.84 0.76 -9.46
CA LYS A 102 12.92 -0.17 -9.15
C LYS A 102 14.19 0.60 -8.87
N LYS A 103 14.78 0.41 -7.68
CA LYS A 103 16.07 1.00 -7.29
C LYS A 103 17.07 -0.10 -6.94
N GLY A 104 18.02 -0.35 -7.84
CA GLY A 104 18.89 -1.52 -7.75
C GLY A 104 18.05 -2.80 -7.79
N ASN A 105 18.17 -3.63 -6.77
CA ASN A 105 17.39 -4.86 -6.63
C ASN A 105 16.08 -4.69 -5.84
N ASN A 106 15.75 -3.48 -5.41
CA ASN A 106 14.56 -3.23 -4.61
C ASN A 106 13.42 -2.66 -5.46
N TYR A 107 12.24 -3.19 -5.27
CA TYR A 107 10.98 -2.68 -5.79
C TYR A 107 10.30 -1.86 -4.70
N GLN A 108 9.76 -0.70 -5.07
CA GLN A 108 9.11 0.20 -4.12
C GLN A 108 8.00 1.00 -4.76
N PHE A 109 7.06 1.46 -3.96
CA PHE A 109 6.11 2.50 -4.32
C PHE A 109 6.51 3.78 -3.60
N ARG A 110 6.68 4.87 -4.38
CA ARG A 110 6.80 6.21 -3.83
C ARG A 110 5.47 6.92 -4.04
N LEU A 111 4.86 7.34 -2.95
CA LEU A 111 3.59 8.03 -2.89
C LEU A 111 3.83 9.51 -2.62
N ILE A 112 3.07 10.37 -3.29
CA ILE A 112 3.05 11.82 -3.02
C ILE A 112 1.59 12.21 -2.81
N ASP A 113 1.26 12.69 -1.62
CA ASP A 113 -0.04 13.29 -1.34
C ASP A 113 -0.19 14.57 -2.17
N ASN A 114 -1.19 14.61 -3.05
CA ASN A 114 -1.37 15.72 -4.00
C ASN A 114 -1.78 17.03 -3.32
N THR A 115 -2.21 16.97 -2.07
CA THR A 115 -2.67 18.13 -1.31
C THR A 115 -1.59 18.70 -0.42
N THR A 116 -0.89 17.83 0.32
CA THR A 116 0.11 18.26 1.31
C THR A 116 1.52 18.25 0.75
N GLY A 117 1.78 17.47 -0.31
CA GLY A 117 3.11 17.21 -0.84
C GLY A 117 3.92 16.21 -0.01
N ASP A 118 3.32 15.62 1.03
CA ASP A 118 3.98 14.61 1.85
C ASP A 118 4.34 13.40 1.01
N GLN A 119 5.48 12.80 1.33
CA GLN A 119 5.98 11.63 0.62
C GLN A 119 6.08 10.42 1.54
N GLN A 120 5.73 9.27 1.00
CA GLN A 120 5.94 7.98 1.64
C GLN A 120 6.59 7.00 0.65
N ILE A 121 7.59 6.26 1.12
CA ILE A 121 8.21 5.17 0.34
C ILE A 121 7.87 3.87 1.04
N ILE A 122 7.28 2.94 0.28
CA ILE A 122 6.93 1.62 0.76
C ILE A 122 7.68 0.60 -0.07
N LYS A 123 8.61 -0.12 0.57
CA LYS A 123 9.35 -1.18 -0.08
C LYS A 123 8.45 -2.40 -0.27
N VAL A 124 8.50 -2.99 -1.45
CA VAL A 124 7.86 -4.27 -1.73
C VAL A 124 8.70 -5.39 -1.14
N GLU A 125 8.13 -6.15 -0.25
CA GLU A 125 8.81 -7.27 0.43
C GLU A 125 8.36 -8.64 -0.07
N ALA A 126 7.15 -8.71 -0.63
CA ALA A 126 6.64 -9.91 -1.27
C ALA A 126 5.62 -9.58 -2.36
N VAL A 127 5.46 -10.50 -3.29
CA VAL A 127 4.45 -10.46 -4.36
C VAL A 127 3.59 -11.71 -4.31
N VAL A 128 2.31 -11.58 -4.70
CA VAL A 128 1.37 -12.69 -4.82
C VAL A 128 0.61 -12.58 -6.14
N GLY A 129 0.41 -13.69 -6.79
CA GLY A 129 -0.28 -13.77 -8.09
C GLY A 129 0.61 -13.41 -9.28
N GLY A 130 -0.04 -13.09 -10.39
CA GLY A 130 0.63 -12.42 -11.51
C GLY A 130 1.45 -13.27 -12.46
N GLY A 131 1.03 -14.44 -12.84
CA GLY A 131 1.69 -15.05 -13.98
C GLY A 131 1.92 -16.53 -13.92
N PHE A 132 1.69 -17.13 -12.77
CA PHE A 132 1.71 -18.60 -12.66
C PHE A 132 0.32 -19.20 -12.82
N MET A 133 -0.71 -18.39 -12.94
CA MET A 133 -2.07 -18.84 -13.20
C MET A 133 -2.36 -18.79 -14.70
N TYR A 134 -3.10 -19.76 -15.18
CA TYR A 134 -3.59 -19.81 -16.56
C TYR A 134 -4.44 -18.56 -16.85
N GLY A 135 -4.12 -17.86 -17.92
CA GLY A 135 -4.94 -16.74 -18.40
C GLY A 135 -4.59 -15.39 -17.85
N GLY A 136 -3.43 -15.22 -17.25
CA GLY A 136 -3.02 -13.90 -16.73
C GLY A 136 -3.26 -13.78 -15.23
N GLY A 137 -3.87 -12.71 -14.79
CA GLY A 137 -4.22 -12.48 -13.40
C GLY A 137 -3.65 -11.19 -12.85
N THR A 138 -4.04 -10.95 -11.63
CA THR A 138 -3.63 -9.77 -10.87
C THR A 138 -2.41 -10.09 -10.03
N GLN A 139 -1.46 -9.18 -9.97
CA GLN A 139 -0.36 -9.22 -9.02
C GLN A 139 -0.58 -8.20 -7.93
N THR A 140 -0.52 -8.69 -6.69
CA THR A 140 -0.64 -7.91 -5.45
C THR A 140 0.69 -7.86 -4.73
N TYR A 141 0.92 -6.81 -3.98
CA TYR A 141 2.19 -6.52 -3.32
C TYR A 141 2.02 -6.41 -1.81
N PHE A 142 3.05 -6.84 -1.08
CA PHE A 142 3.16 -6.65 0.36
C PHE A 142 4.27 -5.67 0.69
N GLY A 143 3.98 -4.74 1.59
CA GLY A 143 4.95 -3.87 2.22
C GLY A 143 5.17 -4.25 3.69
N LYS A 144 6.38 -3.99 4.18
CA LYS A 144 6.69 -4.09 5.61
C LYS A 144 6.50 -2.73 6.25
N PHE A 145 5.77 -2.69 7.36
CA PHE A 145 5.49 -1.50 8.12
C PHE A 145 6.39 -1.39 9.36
N GLU A 146 6.41 -0.22 9.99
CA GLU A 146 7.32 0.08 11.12
C GLU A 146 7.09 -0.82 12.33
N ASP A 147 5.86 -1.31 12.54
CA ASP A 147 5.51 -2.29 13.56
C ASP A 147 6.02 -3.71 13.26
N GLY A 148 6.70 -3.89 12.13
CA GLY A 148 7.21 -5.18 11.68
C GLY A 148 6.18 -6.06 10.96
N THR A 149 4.92 -5.64 10.85
CA THR A 149 3.90 -6.39 10.12
C THR A 149 4.06 -6.27 8.61
N TYR A 150 3.62 -7.33 7.91
CA TYR A 150 3.49 -7.34 6.46
C TYR A 150 2.03 -7.15 6.10
N ARG A 151 1.73 -6.20 5.22
CA ARG A 151 0.36 -5.88 4.81
C ARG A 151 0.27 -5.80 3.31
N PHE A 152 -0.90 -6.15 2.79
CA PHE A 152 -1.24 -5.87 1.40
C PHE A 152 -1.19 -4.37 1.15
N LEU A 153 -0.56 -4.01 0.04
CA LEU A 153 -0.63 -2.66 -0.49
C LEU A 153 -1.87 -2.54 -1.38
N PRO A 154 -2.52 -1.37 -1.42
CA PRO A 154 -3.75 -1.19 -2.19
C PRO A 154 -3.49 -1.01 -3.70
N PHE A 155 -2.34 -1.42 -4.20
CA PHE A 155 -1.90 -1.25 -5.58
C PHE A 155 -1.72 -2.60 -6.22
N ASP A 156 -2.53 -2.89 -7.22
CA ASP A 156 -2.50 -4.14 -7.95
C ASP A 156 -2.19 -3.88 -9.43
N PHE A 157 -1.64 -4.87 -10.10
CA PHE A 157 -1.38 -4.84 -11.52
C PHE A 157 -2.14 -5.95 -12.24
N SER A 158 -2.96 -5.59 -13.22
CA SER A 158 -3.62 -6.54 -14.13
C SER A 158 -2.69 -6.84 -15.30
N LYS A 159 -2.28 -8.10 -15.44
CA LYS A 159 -1.44 -8.55 -16.54
C LYS A 159 -2.18 -8.49 -17.86
N ASP A 160 -3.45 -8.90 -17.88
CA ASP A 160 -4.25 -9.00 -19.10
C ASP A 160 -4.57 -7.62 -19.67
N GLU A 161 -4.87 -6.66 -18.80
CA GLU A 161 -5.17 -5.28 -19.18
C GLU A 161 -3.90 -4.42 -19.27
N ASN A 162 -2.76 -4.96 -18.84
CA ASN A 162 -1.48 -4.25 -18.73
C ASN A 162 -1.60 -2.90 -18.02
N THR A 163 -2.35 -2.88 -16.92
CA THR A 163 -2.67 -1.65 -16.19
C THR A 163 -2.57 -1.81 -14.68
N TRP A 164 -2.21 -0.71 -14.02
CA TRP A 164 -2.31 -0.59 -12.58
C TRP A 164 -3.71 -0.20 -12.16
N PHE A 165 -4.17 -0.72 -11.05
CA PHE A 165 -5.40 -0.28 -10.41
C PHE A 165 -5.25 -0.26 -8.89
N VAL A 166 -6.11 0.52 -8.25
CA VAL A 166 -6.13 0.67 -6.80
C VAL A 166 -7.37 0.01 -6.25
N GLN A 167 -7.18 -0.82 -5.23
CA GLN A 167 -8.28 -1.38 -4.49
C GLN A 167 -8.92 -0.27 -3.65
N VAL A 168 -10.00 0.31 -4.17
CA VAL A 168 -10.78 1.31 -3.42
C VAL A 168 -11.86 0.59 -2.65
N LYS A 169 -11.92 0.82 -1.35
CA LYS A 169 -13.08 0.41 -0.58
C LYS A 169 -14.24 1.28 -1.04
N SER A 170 -15.24 0.69 -1.70
CA SER A 170 -16.50 1.38 -1.95
C SER A 170 -17.10 1.80 -0.61
N SER A 171 -17.20 3.10 -0.41
CA SER A 171 -17.88 3.72 0.74
C SER A 171 -19.38 3.56 0.60
#